data_2bf23fbb80b788c07a8fc17d1ce9c44b
#
_entry.id   2bf23fbb80b788c07a8fc17d1ce9c44b
#
_cell.length_a   1.000
_cell.length_b   1.000
_cell.length_c   1.000
_cell.angle_alpha   90.00
_cell.angle_beta   90.00
_cell.angle_gamma   90.00
#
_symmetry.space_group_name_H-M   'P 1'
#
loop_
_entity.id
_entity.type
_entity.pdbx_description
1 polymer ?
#
loop_
_entity_poly.entity_id
_entity_poly.type
_entity_poly.pdbx_seq_one_letter_code
_entity_poly.pdbx_strand_id
1 'polypeptide(L)'
;RLSFDGQAYQVSVPDLATASDWTGALMFLKTLLVLLDVSVCEHDGVDYDKDSILDFHFTDIFLSALSELTKEVKVHPIVEIMGVKRPIYINELYLGQIIHVPDDQLLNSYDQRLRFTQQLNAYYSEQQVFKIEQNGEDIIIPINYLNSEGRTILPSQPELEPQYLQEYRGSKVAVARLFIMTADGEKLAELPYREFLESLTEGIYMLDAKYVLVDPISPEMLQKLSQK
;
A
#
# COMPACT_ATOMS: atom_id res chain seq x y z
N ARG A 1 -3.66 18.91 1.33
CA ARG A 1 -4.01 19.41 2.67
C ARG A 1 -4.21 20.92 2.61
N LEU A 2 -5.27 21.44 3.25
CA LEU A 2 -5.48 22.88 3.46
C LEU A 2 -5.06 23.22 4.90
N SER A 3 -4.30 24.28 5.07
CA SER A 3 -3.96 24.88 6.37
C SER A 3 -4.07 26.42 6.31
N PHE A 4 -4.19 27.05 7.47
CA PHE A 4 -4.18 28.51 7.63
C PHE A 4 -3.25 28.86 8.80
N ASP A 5 -2.29 29.73 8.55
CA ASP A 5 -1.27 30.11 9.53
C ASP A 5 -1.59 31.40 10.30
N GLY A 6 -2.76 31.98 10.07
CA GLY A 6 -3.21 33.26 10.62
C GLY A 6 -3.04 34.44 9.65
N GLN A 7 -2.35 34.25 8.54
CA GLN A 7 -2.14 35.27 7.50
C GLN A 7 -2.54 34.78 6.11
N ALA A 8 -2.21 33.51 5.78
CA ALA A 8 -2.45 32.94 4.45
C ALA A 8 -3.04 31.53 4.53
N TYR A 9 -3.84 31.17 3.53
CA TYR A 9 -4.19 29.78 3.26
C TYR A 9 -3.09 29.12 2.47
N GLN A 10 -2.73 27.90 2.88
CA GLN A 10 -1.73 27.07 2.22
C GLN A 10 -2.35 25.75 1.78
N VAL A 11 -2.19 25.38 0.51
CA VAL A 11 -2.55 24.09 -0.05
C VAL A 11 -1.27 23.30 -0.30
N SER A 12 -1.10 22.20 0.42
CA SER A 12 0.05 21.31 0.26
C SER A 12 -0.38 20.06 -0.50
N VAL A 13 0.36 19.72 -1.55
CA VAL A 13 0.22 18.49 -2.33
C VAL A 13 1.51 17.70 -2.16
N PRO A 14 1.47 16.40 -1.83
CA PRO A 14 2.68 15.57 -1.83
C PRO A 14 3.28 15.51 -3.23
N ASP A 15 4.60 15.57 -3.34
CA ASP A 15 5.29 15.60 -4.63
C ASP A 15 5.02 14.34 -5.47
N LEU A 16 4.86 13.19 -4.80
CA LEU A 16 4.47 11.90 -5.39
C LEU A 16 2.93 11.68 -5.41
N ALA A 17 2.14 12.75 -5.34
CA ALA A 17 0.70 12.65 -5.52
C ALA A 17 0.34 12.25 -6.97
N THR A 18 -0.84 11.65 -7.15
CA THR A 18 -1.33 11.27 -8.47
C THR A 18 -1.65 12.51 -9.34
N ALA A 19 -1.66 12.35 -10.67
CA ALA A 19 -2.08 13.43 -11.57
C ALA A 19 -3.48 13.94 -11.24
N SER A 20 -4.38 13.07 -10.76
CA SER A 20 -5.72 13.45 -10.32
C SER A 20 -5.70 14.29 -9.04
N ASP A 21 -4.81 13.95 -8.10
CA ASP A 21 -4.68 14.72 -6.84
C ASP A 21 -4.15 16.13 -7.15
N TRP A 22 -3.14 16.23 -8.01
CA TRP A 22 -2.63 17.50 -8.49
C TRP A 22 -3.70 18.33 -9.19
N THR A 23 -4.40 17.74 -10.17
CA THR A 23 -5.51 18.41 -10.87
C THR A 23 -6.61 18.86 -9.90
N GLY A 24 -6.99 18.00 -8.97
CA GLY A 24 -7.96 18.32 -7.94
C GLY A 24 -7.53 19.47 -7.03
N ALA A 25 -6.25 19.51 -6.64
CA ALA A 25 -5.68 20.59 -5.85
C ALA A 25 -5.66 21.94 -6.61
N LEU A 26 -5.30 21.92 -7.89
CA LEU A 26 -5.30 23.12 -8.74
C LEU A 26 -6.73 23.66 -8.95
N MET A 27 -7.70 22.78 -9.19
CA MET A 27 -9.12 23.17 -9.26
C MET A 27 -9.64 23.74 -7.94
N PHE A 28 -9.21 23.16 -6.82
CA PHE A 28 -9.53 23.66 -5.51
C PHE A 28 -8.92 25.06 -5.25
N LEU A 29 -7.64 25.27 -5.59
CA LEU A 29 -7.00 26.59 -5.52
C LEU A 29 -7.72 27.63 -6.39
N LYS A 30 -8.07 27.28 -7.62
CA LYS A 30 -8.88 28.16 -8.50
C LYS A 30 -10.18 28.57 -7.82
N THR A 31 -10.86 27.62 -7.18
CA THR A 31 -12.10 27.89 -6.45
C THR A 31 -11.88 28.80 -5.26
N LEU A 32 -10.79 28.60 -4.50
CA LEU A 32 -10.45 29.45 -3.36
C LEU A 32 -10.13 30.89 -3.79
N LEU A 33 -9.39 31.10 -4.88
CA LEU A 33 -9.12 32.42 -5.42
C LEU A 33 -10.41 33.21 -5.69
N VAL A 34 -11.40 32.53 -6.27
CA VAL A 34 -12.71 33.13 -6.55
C VAL A 34 -13.50 33.40 -5.26
N LEU A 35 -13.58 32.42 -4.35
CA LEU A 35 -14.39 32.51 -3.13
C LEU A 35 -13.85 33.55 -2.14
N LEU A 36 -12.54 33.70 -2.05
CA LEU A 36 -11.89 34.64 -1.14
C LEU A 36 -11.62 36.00 -1.75
N ASP A 37 -11.99 36.20 -3.03
CA ASP A 37 -11.73 37.43 -3.80
C ASP A 37 -10.24 37.81 -3.78
N VAL A 38 -9.36 36.79 -3.93
CA VAL A 38 -7.92 36.96 -3.96
C VAL A 38 -7.44 36.86 -5.41
N SER A 39 -6.61 37.81 -5.81
CA SER A 39 -6.18 37.93 -7.23
C SER A 39 -5.19 36.81 -7.64
N VAL A 40 -4.30 36.41 -6.74
CA VAL A 40 -3.23 35.44 -7.05
C VAL A 40 -2.95 34.52 -5.86
N CYS A 41 -2.41 33.32 -6.14
CA CYS A 41 -1.66 32.50 -5.22
C CYS A 41 -0.22 32.37 -5.71
N GLU A 42 0.70 32.12 -4.79
CA GLU A 42 2.13 32.07 -5.08
C GLU A 42 2.67 30.64 -4.87
N HIS A 43 3.56 30.21 -5.76
CA HIS A 43 4.38 29.02 -5.61
C HIS A 43 5.80 29.31 -6.08
N ASP A 44 6.79 29.14 -5.18
CA ASP A 44 8.21 29.38 -5.46
C ASP A 44 8.52 30.74 -6.13
N GLY A 45 7.85 31.80 -5.68
CA GLY A 45 8.03 33.16 -6.20
C GLY A 45 7.32 33.42 -7.53
N VAL A 46 6.48 32.50 -8.00
CA VAL A 46 5.66 32.67 -9.20
C VAL A 46 4.20 32.84 -8.80
N ASP A 47 3.57 33.92 -9.28
CA ASP A 47 2.16 34.22 -9.06
C ASP A 47 1.28 33.55 -10.11
N TYR A 48 0.21 32.90 -9.64
CA TYR A 48 -0.82 32.27 -10.47
C TYR A 48 -2.18 32.88 -10.12
N ASP A 49 -2.87 33.39 -11.12
CA ASP A 49 -4.25 33.83 -10.99
C ASP A 49 -5.25 32.68 -11.31
N LYS A 50 -6.56 32.98 -11.21
CA LYS A 50 -7.61 32.00 -11.48
C LYS A 50 -7.60 31.41 -12.89
N ASP A 51 -6.97 32.07 -13.86
CA ASP A 51 -6.96 31.65 -15.27
C ASP A 51 -5.68 30.85 -15.57
N SER A 52 -4.55 31.24 -14.97
CA SER A 52 -3.23 30.59 -15.14
C SER A 52 -2.94 29.44 -14.19
N ILE A 53 -3.65 29.30 -13.06
CA ILE A 53 -3.37 28.25 -12.05
C ILE A 53 -3.49 26.83 -12.63
N LEU A 54 -4.36 26.61 -13.62
CA LEU A 54 -4.52 25.30 -14.26
C LEU A 54 -3.40 24.95 -15.25
N ASP A 55 -2.57 25.94 -15.62
CA ASP A 55 -1.38 25.76 -16.46
C ASP A 55 -0.14 25.39 -15.63
N PHE A 56 -0.31 25.18 -14.31
CA PHE A 56 0.78 24.78 -13.44
C PHE A 56 1.34 23.41 -13.81
N HIS A 57 2.64 23.36 -14.09
CA HIS A 57 3.35 22.16 -14.53
C HIS A 57 3.92 21.38 -13.36
N PHE A 58 3.15 20.46 -12.78
CA PHE A 58 3.59 19.61 -11.67
C PHE A 58 4.43 18.41 -12.11
N THR A 59 4.55 18.12 -13.39
CA THR A 59 5.29 16.96 -13.92
C THR A 59 6.75 16.95 -13.50
N ASP A 60 7.42 18.12 -13.53
CA ASP A 60 8.83 18.23 -13.14
C ASP A 60 9.03 17.98 -11.64
N ILE A 61 8.08 18.41 -10.80
CA ILE A 61 8.07 18.13 -9.36
C ILE A 61 7.95 16.61 -9.14
N PHE A 62 7.00 15.97 -9.83
CA PHE A 62 6.82 14.52 -9.76
C PHE A 62 8.06 13.75 -10.20
N LEU A 63 8.67 14.12 -11.36
CA LEU A 63 9.88 13.44 -11.87
C LEU A 63 11.07 13.61 -10.92
N SER A 64 11.23 14.80 -10.34
CA SER A 64 12.26 15.04 -9.32
C SER A 64 12.04 14.16 -8.09
N ALA A 65 10.82 14.12 -7.55
CA ALA A 65 10.47 13.28 -6.41
C ALA A 65 10.65 11.78 -6.70
N LEU A 66 10.29 11.33 -7.91
CA LEU A 66 10.50 9.94 -8.34
C LEU A 66 11.99 9.59 -8.43
N SER A 67 12.82 10.54 -8.88
CA SER A 67 14.29 10.38 -8.87
C SER A 67 14.84 10.24 -7.46
N GLU A 68 14.36 11.05 -6.51
CA GLU A 68 14.76 10.93 -5.09
C GLU A 68 14.28 9.59 -4.49
N LEU A 69 13.04 9.18 -4.74
CA LEU A 69 12.53 7.87 -4.32
C LEU A 69 13.42 6.74 -4.85
N THR A 70 13.89 6.85 -6.10
CA THR A 70 14.79 5.86 -6.72
C THR A 70 16.14 5.76 -6.00
N LYS A 71 16.62 6.86 -5.40
CA LYS A 71 17.83 6.84 -4.56
C LYS A 71 17.51 6.27 -3.18
N GLU A 72 16.38 6.63 -2.62
CA GLU A 72 15.97 6.24 -1.28
C GLU A 72 15.77 4.72 -1.14
N VAL A 73 15.11 4.05 -2.11
CA VAL A 73 14.93 2.59 -2.10
C VAL A 73 16.22 1.79 -2.21
N LYS A 74 17.33 2.42 -2.62
CA LYS A 74 18.67 1.79 -2.62
C LYS A 74 19.33 1.82 -1.24
N VAL A 75 18.94 2.75 -0.40
CA VAL A 75 19.47 2.93 0.96
C VAL A 75 18.56 2.26 1.98
N HIS A 76 17.25 2.40 1.79
CA HIS A 76 16.23 1.82 2.65
C HIS A 76 15.53 0.67 1.91
N PRO A 77 15.58 -0.57 2.45
CA PRO A 77 14.99 -1.75 1.78
C PRO A 77 13.53 -1.59 1.41
N ILE A 78 12.79 -0.80 2.18
CA ILE A 78 11.37 -0.49 1.96
C ILE A 78 11.13 0.96 2.35
N VAL A 79 10.50 1.71 1.45
CA VAL A 79 9.99 3.07 1.67
C VAL A 79 8.47 3.02 1.72
N GLU A 80 7.88 3.71 2.70
CA GLU A 80 6.43 3.80 2.85
C GLU A 80 5.92 5.11 2.26
N ILE A 81 4.94 5.02 1.38
CA ILE A 81 4.19 6.17 0.86
C ILE A 81 2.77 6.11 1.40
N MET A 82 2.32 7.19 2.02
CA MET A 82 0.96 7.28 2.55
C MET A 82 -0.07 7.44 1.42
N GLY A 83 -0.95 6.46 1.30
CA GLY A 83 -2.12 6.52 0.44
C GLY A 83 -3.39 6.90 1.21
N VAL A 84 -4.48 7.17 0.48
CA VAL A 84 -5.77 7.58 1.08
C VAL A 84 -6.42 6.46 1.90
N LYS A 85 -6.40 5.23 1.41
CA LYS A 85 -7.01 4.07 2.09
C LYS A 85 -6.00 3.24 2.87
N ARG A 86 -4.77 3.18 2.37
CA ARG A 86 -3.70 2.38 2.97
C ARG A 86 -2.34 2.88 2.54
N PRO A 87 -1.29 2.66 3.34
CA PRO A 87 0.08 2.89 2.90
C PRO A 87 0.42 1.96 1.74
N ILE A 88 1.41 2.36 0.95
CA ILE A 88 2.01 1.59 -0.14
C ILE A 88 3.48 1.44 0.19
N TYR A 89 3.97 0.22 0.15
CA TYR A 89 5.36 -0.10 0.45
C TYR A 89 6.14 -0.32 -0.83
N ILE A 90 7.18 0.47 -1.02
CA ILE A 90 7.98 0.50 -2.25
C ILE A 90 9.40 0.01 -1.93
N ASN A 91 9.86 -0.95 -2.71
CA ASN A 91 11.26 -1.36 -2.78
C ASN A 91 11.77 -1.23 -4.22
N GLU A 92 13.05 -1.52 -4.43
CA GLU A 92 13.67 -1.39 -5.75
C GLU A 92 12.98 -2.26 -6.82
N LEU A 93 12.57 -3.48 -6.47
CA LEU A 93 11.87 -4.40 -7.38
C LEU A 93 10.49 -3.85 -7.79
N TYR A 94 9.72 -3.40 -6.81
CA TYR A 94 8.37 -2.85 -7.06
C TYR A 94 8.44 -1.53 -7.83
N LEU A 95 9.36 -0.65 -7.46
CA LEU A 95 9.60 0.61 -8.17
C LEU A 95 10.01 0.34 -9.62
N GLY A 96 10.89 -0.65 -9.86
CA GLY A 96 11.31 -1.07 -11.19
C GLY A 96 10.14 -1.42 -12.11
N GLN A 97 9.07 -2.04 -11.58
CA GLN A 97 7.87 -2.34 -12.37
C GLN A 97 7.07 -1.09 -12.76
N ILE A 98 7.16 -0.02 -11.97
CA ILE A 98 6.48 1.26 -12.24
C ILE A 98 7.25 2.08 -13.27
N ILE A 99 8.58 2.16 -13.11
CA ILE A 99 9.45 3.03 -13.93
C ILE A 99 9.98 2.37 -15.22
N HIS A 100 9.64 1.10 -15.47
CA HIS A 100 10.05 0.39 -16.70
C HIS A 100 9.19 0.77 -17.91
N VAL A 101 8.98 2.06 -18.10
CA VAL A 101 8.22 2.67 -19.20
C VAL A 101 8.95 3.91 -19.68
N PRO A 102 8.67 4.41 -20.90
CA PRO A 102 9.21 5.71 -21.37
C PRO A 102 8.86 6.87 -20.45
N ASP A 103 9.70 7.90 -20.39
CA ASP A 103 9.56 9.04 -19.47
C ASP A 103 8.21 9.75 -19.57
N ASP A 104 7.67 9.87 -20.78
CA ASP A 104 6.34 10.47 -21.05
C ASP A 104 5.16 9.61 -20.50
N GLN A 105 5.42 8.37 -20.11
CA GLN A 105 4.43 7.45 -19.55
C GLN A 105 4.60 7.22 -18.04
N LEU A 106 5.68 7.71 -17.43
CA LEU A 106 6.01 7.47 -16.03
C LEU A 106 4.89 7.90 -15.08
N LEU A 107 4.39 9.12 -15.23
CA LEU A 107 3.31 9.64 -14.40
C LEU A 107 2.04 8.78 -14.50
N ASN A 108 1.68 8.38 -15.72
CA ASN A 108 0.51 7.54 -15.95
C ASN A 108 0.68 6.12 -15.39
N SER A 109 1.86 5.52 -15.55
CA SER A 109 2.19 4.20 -14.99
C SER A 109 2.09 4.22 -13.46
N TYR A 110 2.69 5.23 -12.84
CA TYR A 110 2.63 5.45 -11.41
C TYR A 110 1.19 5.64 -10.92
N ASP A 111 0.43 6.51 -11.57
CA ASP A 111 -0.98 6.80 -11.27
C ASP A 111 -1.84 5.53 -11.31
N GLN A 112 -1.74 4.77 -12.39
CA GLN A 112 -2.50 3.53 -12.56
C GLN A 112 -2.19 2.53 -11.44
N ARG A 113 -0.91 2.40 -11.07
CA ARG A 113 -0.48 1.48 -10.03
C ARG A 113 -0.98 1.90 -8.65
N LEU A 114 -0.86 3.19 -8.30
CA LEU A 114 -1.39 3.70 -7.04
C LEU A 114 -2.90 3.56 -6.96
N ARG A 115 -3.62 3.95 -8.00
CA ARG A 115 -5.08 3.81 -8.04
C ARG A 115 -5.52 2.37 -7.88
N PHE A 116 -4.87 1.45 -8.59
CA PHE A 116 -5.18 0.02 -8.44
C PHE A 116 -5.06 -0.39 -6.97
N THR A 117 -3.93 -0.08 -6.31
CA THR A 117 -3.74 -0.43 -4.91
C THR A 117 -4.74 0.23 -3.97
N GLN A 118 -5.15 1.49 -4.23
CA GLN A 118 -6.07 2.24 -3.37
C GLN A 118 -7.55 1.87 -3.61
N GLN A 119 -7.93 1.47 -4.82
CA GLN A 119 -9.32 1.17 -5.19
C GLN A 119 -9.67 -0.31 -5.08
N LEU A 120 -8.68 -1.14 -4.78
CA LEU A 120 -8.87 -2.59 -4.71
C LEU A 120 -9.92 -2.95 -3.65
N ASN A 121 -10.93 -3.72 -4.08
CA ASN A 121 -11.89 -4.35 -3.18
C ASN A 121 -11.37 -5.74 -2.81
N ALA A 122 -10.74 -5.84 -1.64
CA ALA A 122 -10.19 -7.09 -1.13
C ALA A 122 -10.21 -7.08 0.40
N TYR A 123 -10.25 -8.25 1.00
CA TYR A 123 -10.08 -8.42 2.45
C TYR A 123 -8.62 -8.17 2.81
N TYR A 124 -8.39 -7.52 3.92
CA TYR A 124 -7.06 -7.37 4.50
C TYR A 124 -6.88 -8.45 5.58
N SER A 125 -5.88 -9.30 5.40
CA SER A 125 -5.60 -10.34 6.38
C SER A 125 -5.01 -9.73 7.64
N GLU A 126 -5.74 -9.80 8.73
CA GLU A 126 -5.24 -9.44 10.04
C GLU A 126 -4.42 -10.60 10.62
N GLN A 127 -3.32 -10.28 11.28
CA GLN A 127 -2.55 -11.25 12.00
C GLN A 127 -3.12 -11.42 13.41
N GLN A 128 -3.33 -12.67 13.82
CA GLN A 128 -3.58 -13.03 15.22
C GLN A 128 -2.42 -13.87 15.74
N VAL A 129 -2.19 -13.79 17.04
CA VAL A 129 -1.13 -14.54 17.70
C VAL A 129 -1.72 -15.44 18.78
N PHE A 130 -1.46 -16.72 18.67
CA PHE A 130 -1.84 -17.69 19.69
C PHE A 130 -0.61 -18.06 20.53
N LYS A 131 -0.80 -18.03 21.84
CA LYS A 131 0.23 -18.44 22.80
C LYS A 131 -0.10 -19.82 23.33
N ILE A 132 0.88 -20.72 23.29
CA ILE A 132 0.82 -22.03 23.93
C ILE A 132 2.02 -22.19 24.85
N GLU A 133 1.87 -22.97 25.91
CA GLU A 133 2.97 -23.39 26.75
C GLU A 133 3.36 -24.82 26.39
N GLN A 134 4.61 -25.08 26.09
CA GLN A 134 5.13 -26.40 25.79
C GLN A 134 6.48 -26.60 26.51
N ASN A 135 6.56 -27.60 27.36
CA ASN A 135 7.76 -27.92 28.14
C ASN A 135 8.27 -26.75 29.03
N GLY A 136 7.37 -25.90 29.53
CA GLY A 136 7.73 -24.74 30.33
C GLY A 136 8.22 -23.52 29.51
N GLU A 137 8.13 -23.57 28.19
CA GLU A 137 8.45 -22.47 27.31
C GLU A 137 7.18 -21.90 26.66
N ASP A 138 7.10 -20.56 26.60
CA ASP A 138 6.06 -19.85 25.87
C ASP A 138 6.36 -19.90 24.37
N ILE A 139 5.47 -20.50 23.60
CA ILE A 139 5.54 -20.55 22.13
C ILE A 139 4.38 -19.75 21.58
N ILE A 140 4.68 -18.83 20.66
CA ILE A 140 3.69 -18.04 19.94
C ILE A 140 3.57 -18.52 18.49
N ILE A 141 2.34 -18.57 18.00
CA ILE A 141 2.01 -19.02 16.64
C ILE A 141 1.31 -17.86 15.93
N PRO A 142 1.98 -17.17 15.00
CA PRO A 142 1.33 -16.17 14.16
C PRO A 142 0.35 -16.85 13.18
N ILE A 143 -0.87 -16.34 13.10
CA ILE A 143 -1.91 -16.85 12.20
C ILE A 143 -2.44 -15.70 11.36
N ASN A 144 -2.47 -15.90 10.06
CA ASN A 144 -3.14 -15.02 9.11
C ASN A 144 -4.36 -15.74 8.52
N TYR A 145 -5.35 -14.97 8.10
CA TYR A 145 -6.60 -15.48 7.57
C TYR A 145 -6.75 -15.12 6.10
N LEU A 146 -7.16 -16.08 5.28
CA LEU A 146 -7.51 -15.92 3.88
C LEU A 146 -9.00 -16.23 3.70
N ASN A 147 -9.73 -15.32 3.06
CA ASN A 147 -11.10 -15.56 2.65
C ASN A 147 -11.10 -16.36 1.34
N SER A 148 -11.67 -17.57 1.36
CA SER A 148 -11.72 -18.45 0.18
C SER A 148 -12.61 -17.91 -0.95
N GLU A 149 -13.59 -17.06 -0.63
CA GLU A 149 -14.61 -16.58 -1.56
C GLU A 149 -14.29 -15.18 -2.12
N GLY A 150 -13.32 -14.48 -1.54
CA GLY A 150 -12.96 -13.11 -1.91
C GLY A 150 -11.46 -12.92 -2.05
N ARG A 151 -11.08 -11.88 -2.80
CA ARG A 151 -9.67 -11.49 -2.85
C ARG A 151 -9.16 -11.13 -1.48
N THR A 152 -7.97 -11.60 -1.15
CA THR A 152 -7.34 -11.33 0.15
C THR A 152 -5.96 -10.72 -0.03
N ILE A 153 -5.68 -9.66 0.71
CA ILE A 153 -4.35 -9.07 0.80
C ILE A 153 -3.61 -9.74 1.94
N LEU A 154 -2.50 -10.40 1.62
CA LEU A 154 -1.66 -11.12 2.57
C LEU A 154 -0.26 -10.48 2.64
N PRO A 155 0.41 -10.47 3.80
CA PRO A 155 1.84 -10.18 3.85
C PRO A 155 2.63 -11.13 2.94
N SER A 156 3.58 -10.60 2.18
CA SER A 156 4.48 -11.43 1.36
C SER A 156 5.42 -12.29 2.22
N GLN A 157 5.67 -11.84 3.46
CA GLN A 157 6.41 -12.56 4.48
C GLN A 157 5.62 -12.53 5.80
N PRO A 158 5.43 -13.67 6.46
CA PRO A 158 4.64 -13.76 7.68
C PRO A 158 5.46 -13.35 8.90
N GLU A 159 6.02 -12.16 8.88
CA GLU A 159 6.73 -11.61 10.04
C GLU A 159 5.73 -11.27 11.16
N LEU A 160 6.19 -11.39 12.39
CA LEU A 160 5.40 -10.98 13.54
C LEU A 160 5.27 -9.44 13.54
N GLU A 161 4.04 -8.94 13.60
CA GLU A 161 3.79 -7.50 13.62
C GLU A 161 4.42 -6.82 14.84
N PRO A 162 4.88 -5.55 14.73
CA PRO A 162 5.64 -4.86 15.78
C PRO A 162 4.97 -4.85 17.15
N GLN A 163 3.64 -4.75 17.20
CA GLN A 163 2.88 -4.79 18.44
C GLN A 163 3.06 -6.10 19.19
N TYR A 164 3.06 -7.22 18.47
CA TYR A 164 3.24 -8.55 19.06
C TYR A 164 4.69 -8.84 19.45
N LEU A 165 5.66 -8.23 18.74
CA LEU A 165 7.08 -8.32 19.13
C LEU A 165 7.35 -7.76 20.52
N GLN A 166 6.64 -6.70 20.92
CA GLN A 166 6.74 -6.14 22.26
C GLN A 166 6.00 -6.97 23.29
N GLU A 167 4.77 -7.38 22.97
CA GLU A 167 3.90 -8.14 23.88
C GLU A 167 4.48 -9.52 24.24
N TYR A 168 5.06 -10.20 23.24
CA TYR A 168 5.60 -11.57 23.40
C TYR A 168 7.14 -11.61 23.42
N ARG A 169 7.75 -10.57 23.95
CA ARG A 169 9.21 -10.48 24.03
C ARG A 169 9.80 -11.65 24.83
N GLY A 170 10.68 -12.42 24.19
CA GLY A 170 11.34 -13.60 24.78
C GLY A 170 10.60 -14.92 24.58
N SER A 171 9.41 -14.89 24.00
CA SER A 171 8.72 -16.13 23.58
C SER A 171 9.36 -16.69 22.30
N LYS A 172 9.27 -18.01 22.12
CA LYS A 172 9.69 -18.68 20.90
C LYS A 172 8.60 -18.52 19.83
N VAL A 173 8.98 -18.04 18.65
CA VAL A 173 8.06 -17.92 17.51
C VAL A 173 8.04 -19.23 16.73
N ALA A 174 6.87 -19.85 16.61
CA ALA A 174 6.66 -21.03 15.77
C ALA A 174 6.47 -20.63 14.29
N VAL A 175 6.41 -21.63 13.43
CA VAL A 175 6.09 -21.43 12.01
C VAL A 175 4.72 -20.79 11.88
N ALA A 176 4.65 -19.67 11.18
CA ALA A 176 3.40 -18.98 10.92
C ALA A 176 2.41 -19.87 10.15
N ARG A 177 1.13 -19.76 10.49
CA ARG A 177 0.04 -20.54 9.89
C ARG A 177 -0.87 -19.63 9.07
N LEU A 178 -1.47 -20.20 8.04
CA LEU A 178 -2.56 -19.60 7.29
C LEU A 178 -3.82 -20.42 7.48
N PHE A 179 -4.90 -19.76 7.87
CA PHE A 179 -6.23 -20.37 7.93
C PHE A 179 -7.02 -19.88 6.72
N ILE A 180 -7.50 -20.83 5.92
CA ILE A 180 -8.44 -20.56 4.82
C ILE A 180 -9.85 -20.67 5.40
N MET A 181 -10.60 -19.57 5.28
CA MET A 181 -11.93 -19.42 5.90
C MET A 181 -12.99 -19.17 4.82
N THR A 182 -14.21 -19.60 5.09
CA THR A 182 -15.39 -19.11 4.35
C THR A 182 -15.73 -17.67 4.77
N ALA A 183 -16.61 -17.01 4.03
CA ALA A 183 -17.13 -15.69 4.41
C ALA A 183 -17.88 -15.72 5.76
N ASP A 184 -18.49 -16.86 6.10
CA ASP A 184 -19.22 -17.06 7.37
C ASP A 184 -18.30 -17.44 8.53
N GLY A 185 -16.98 -17.53 8.31
CA GLY A 185 -15.98 -17.78 9.35
C GLY A 185 -15.73 -19.26 9.66
N GLU A 186 -16.17 -20.20 8.80
CA GLU A 186 -15.83 -21.61 8.90
C GLU A 186 -14.40 -21.84 8.38
N LYS A 187 -13.59 -22.58 9.16
CA LYS A 187 -12.24 -22.97 8.74
C LYS A 187 -12.28 -24.15 7.78
N LEU A 188 -11.84 -23.93 6.55
CA LEU A 188 -11.75 -24.93 5.49
C LEU A 188 -10.41 -25.68 5.49
N ALA A 189 -9.31 -24.97 5.76
CA ALA A 189 -7.97 -25.56 5.78
C ALA A 189 -7.03 -24.76 6.70
N GLU A 190 -5.93 -25.43 7.09
CA GLU A 190 -4.83 -24.84 7.83
C GLU A 190 -3.51 -25.32 7.24
N LEU A 191 -2.62 -24.40 6.92
CA LEU A 191 -1.36 -24.66 6.23
C LEU A 191 -0.22 -23.83 6.82
N PRO A 192 1.05 -24.31 6.73
CA PRO A 192 2.19 -23.45 6.94
C PRO A 192 2.12 -22.29 5.93
N TYR A 193 2.27 -21.08 6.42
CA TYR A 193 2.03 -19.86 5.60
C TYR A 193 2.91 -19.80 4.36
N ARG A 194 4.21 -20.05 4.51
CA ARG A 194 5.16 -20.01 3.40
C ARG A 194 4.87 -21.09 2.36
N GLU A 195 4.58 -22.31 2.80
CA GLU A 195 4.26 -23.43 1.89
C GLU A 195 3.01 -23.14 1.07
N PHE A 196 2.02 -22.44 1.66
CA PHE A 196 0.85 -21.99 0.93
C PHE A 196 1.24 -21.02 -0.18
N LEU A 197 1.98 -19.95 0.11
CA LEU A 197 2.38 -18.96 -0.92
C LEU A 197 3.20 -19.62 -2.03
N GLU A 198 4.12 -20.52 -1.69
CA GLU A 198 4.95 -21.25 -2.65
C GLU A 198 4.15 -22.26 -3.50
N SER A 199 3.00 -22.70 -3.01
CA SER A 199 2.12 -23.64 -3.73
C SER A 199 1.25 -22.97 -4.79
N LEU A 200 1.08 -21.66 -4.71
CA LEU A 200 0.30 -20.89 -5.67
C LEU A 200 1.11 -20.60 -6.92
N THR A 201 0.75 -21.22 -8.04
CA THR A 201 1.36 -20.96 -9.35
C THR A 201 0.63 -19.88 -10.15
N GLU A 202 -0.61 -19.56 -9.76
CA GLU A 202 -1.48 -18.54 -10.36
C GLU A 202 -2.42 -17.96 -9.30
N GLY A 203 -3.09 -16.85 -9.61
CA GLY A 203 -4.00 -16.18 -8.67
C GLY A 203 -3.31 -15.47 -7.52
N ILE A 204 -1.99 -15.23 -7.63
CA ILE A 204 -1.20 -14.44 -6.69
C ILE A 204 -0.47 -13.32 -7.43
N TYR A 205 -0.59 -12.10 -6.92
CA TYR A 205 -0.03 -10.90 -7.55
C TYR A 205 0.70 -10.05 -6.51
N MET A 206 1.86 -9.52 -6.86
CA MET A 206 2.53 -8.52 -6.04
C MET A 206 1.67 -7.26 -5.98
N LEU A 207 1.21 -6.90 -4.80
CA LEU A 207 0.44 -5.68 -4.57
C LEU A 207 1.38 -4.50 -4.33
N ASP A 208 2.34 -4.68 -3.44
CA ASP A 208 3.45 -3.76 -3.17
C ASP A 208 4.65 -4.55 -2.59
N ALA A 209 5.64 -3.88 -2.01
CA ALA A 209 6.84 -4.53 -1.47
C ALA A 209 6.59 -5.43 -0.25
N LYS A 210 5.48 -5.24 0.47
CA LYS A 210 5.14 -6.03 1.67
C LYS A 210 3.98 -6.98 1.47
N TYR A 211 3.12 -6.75 0.47
CA TYR A 211 1.86 -7.46 0.35
C TYR A 211 1.68 -8.10 -1.01
N VAL A 212 1.00 -9.23 -1.00
CA VAL A 212 0.49 -9.91 -2.20
C VAL A 212 -1.04 -9.91 -2.15
N LEU A 213 -1.65 -9.87 -3.33
CA LEU A 213 -3.06 -10.09 -3.52
C LEU A 213 -3.27 -11.54 -3.95
N VAL A 214 -4.15 -12.24 -3.24
CA VAL A 214 -4.54 -13.62 -3.59
C VAL A 214 -5.99 -13.61 -4.05
N ASP A 215 -6.24 -14.19 -5.22
CA ASP A 215 -7.59 -14.40 -5.76
C ASP A 215 -8.36 -15.45 -4.93
N PRO A 216 -9.68 -15.54 -5.05
CA PRO A 216 -10.48 -16.57 -4.39
C PRO A 216 -9.94 -17.97 -4.67
N ILE A 217 -9.96 -18.83 -3.63
CA ILE A 217 -9.45 -20.21 -3.74
C ILE A 217 -10.53 -21.12 -4.28
N SER A 218 -10.29 -21.76 -5.43
CA SER A 218 -11.25 -22.70 -6.00
C SER A 218 -11.38 -23.98 -5.17
N PRO A 219 -12.52 -24.69 -5.23
CA PRO A 219 -12.69 -25.98 -4.56
C PRO A 219 -11.62 -27.01 -4.95
N GLU A 220 -11.19 -27.02 -6.21
CA GLU A 220 -10.13 -27.90 -6.71
C GLU A 220 -8.78 -27.58 -6.08
N MET A 221 -8.48 -26.28 -5.89
CA MET A 221 -7.26 -25.82 -5.20
C MET A 221 -7.31 -26.22 -3.73
N LEU A 222 -8.45 -26.00 -3.05
CA LEU A 222 -8.64 -26.43 -1.66
C LEU A 222 -8.40 -27.93 -1.49
N GLN A 223 -8.93 -28.75 -2.40
CA GLN A 223 -8.73 -30.19 -2.36
C GLN A 223 -7.25 -30.57 -2.51
N LYS A 224 -6.51 -29.91 -3.40
CA LYS A 224 -5.06 -30.13 -3.57
C LYS A 224 -4.26 -29.71 -2.34
N LEU A 225 -4.63 -28.61 -1.70
CA LEU A 225 -3.99 -28.12 -0.49
C LEU A 225 -4.24 -29.00 0.74
N SER A 226 -5.42 -29.64 0.83
CA SER A 226 -5.79 -30.53 1.93
C SER A 226 -5.16 -31.93 1.85
N GLN A 227 -4.54 -32.27 0.72
CA GLN A 227 -3.87 -33.58 0.51
C GLN A 227 -2.37 -33.55 0.80
N LYS A 228 -1.82 -32.39 1.12
CA LYS A 228 -0.43 -32.19 1.55
C LYS A 228 -0.34 -32.14 3.08
#